data_60c3b1b333c509286ea025f78c330db6
#
_entry.id   60c3b1b333c509286ea025f78c330db6
#
_cell.length_a   1.000
_cell.length_b   1.000
_cell.length_c   1.000
_cell.angle_alpha   90.00
_cell.angle_beta   90.00
_cell.angle_gamma   90.00
#
_symmetry.space_group_name_H-M   'P 1'
#
loop_
_entity.id
_entity.type
_entity.pdbx_description
1 polymer ?
#
loop_
_entity_poly.entity_id
_entity_poly.type
_entity_poly.pdbx_seq_one_letter_code
_entity_poly.pdbx_strand_id
1 'polypeptide(L)'
;MKTLVTALFVSVSLAGNAWGQSPRFQTAADLAKYLGADRERLLYEGAKKEAKLVWYTSLTPYKEIAKAFESRYPGVTVEPYRAPATNLATRILGEAQARRYIADTIETTQGALMLLRDNKLLLPYTSPHLGDYPEGSKEKAPGGLFFAAVDRESYPGIGYNTNAIRESDVAKSFDDLLRPALKGKIGISGEEIGNRVIGAILKTKGEGFIKRLAAQDIKMYGLPALGLNELVVSGEVPLTFTAVDSNIRLAAARGAPVAWLAPDLVPVNSGSVAVLTHTQHPHAAMLFIDFLIGPEGQKLFSDKLGYGTARKPSGFKRWYPEQGLTTYDYAETIERWSKILLEISRK
;
A
#
# COMPACT_ATOMS: atom_id res chain seq x y z
N MET A 1 -5.83 -84.01 41.70
CA MET A 1 -6.49 -82.75 41.69
C MET A 1 -5.45 -81.70 41.27
N LYS A 2 -5.50 -81.18 40.01
CA LYS A 2 -4.58 -80.18 39.52
C LYS A 2 -5.39 -78.93 39.30
N THR A 3 -5.09 -77.90 40.08
CA THR A 3 -5.75 -76.60 40.01
C THR A 3 -5.08 -75.78 38.94
N LEU A 4 -5.82 -75.37 37.92
CA LEU A 4 -5.42 -74.46 36.88
C LEU A 4 -5.63 -73.02 37.38
N VAL A 5 -4.56 -72.23 37.41
CA VAL A 5 -4.65 -70.75 37.63
C VAL A 5 -4.55 -70.07 36.30
N THR A 6 -5.68 -69.43 35.90
CA THR A 6 -5.77 -68.59 34.66
C THR A 6 -5.33 -67.18 35.00
N ALA A 7 -4.20 -66.75 34.42
CA ALA A 7 -3.73 -65.35 34.54
C ALA A 7 -4.41 -64.51 33.44
N LEU A 8 -5.13 -63.47 33.86
CA LEU A 8 -5.77 -62.46 32.99
C LEU A 8 -4.76 -61.38 32.69
N PHE A 9 -4.28 -61.29 31.44
CA PHE A 9 -3.47 -60.18 30.96
C PHE A 9 -4.37 -58.99 30.56
N VAL A 10 -4.36 -57.95 31.35
CA VAL A 10 -4.98 -56.65 30.95
C VAL A 10 -4.00 -55.87 30.12
N SER A 11 -4.22 -55.82 28.83
CA SER A 11 -3.45 -54.94 27.91
C SER A 11 -3.96 -53.50 28.05
N VAL A 12 -3.19 -52.65 28.72
CA VAL A 12 -3.41 -51.20 28.73
C VAL A 12 -2.87 -50.62 27.41
N SER A 13 -3.76 -50.31 26.49
CA SER A 13 -3.44 -49.58 25.27
C SER A 13 -3.18 -48.10 25.64
N LEU A 14 -1.90 -47.73 25.70
CA LEU A 14 -1.47 -46.34 25.73
C LEU A 14 -1.82 -45.70 24.36
N ALA A 15 -2.97 -45.01 24.31
CA ALA A 15 -3.25 -44.07 23.22
C ALA A 15 -2.27 -42.91 23.34
N GLY A 16 -1.16 -43.00 22.63
CA GLY A 16 -0.19 -41.91 22.47
C GLY A 16 -0.87 -40.76 21.77
N ASN A 17 -1.10 -39.64 22.47
CA ASN A 17 -1.46 -38.38 21.86
C ASN A 17 -0.37 -38.02 20.86
N ALA A 18 -0.63 -38.21 19.58
CA ALA A 18 0.14 -37.65 18.49
C ALA A 18 -0.04 -36.15 18.52
N TRP A 19 0.71 -35.47 19.36
CA TRP A 19 0.93 -34.02 19.20
C TRP A 19 1.63 -33.83 17.88
N GLY A 20 0.90 -33.33 16.86
CA GLY A 20 1.46 -33.04 15.56
C GLY A 20 2.69 -32.15 15.74
N GLN A 21 3.84 -32.69 15.41
CA GLN A 21 5.07 -31.90 15.35
C GLN A 21 4.81 -30.80 14.31
N SER A 22 4.86 -29.54 14.74
CA SER A 22 4.82 -28.40 13.84
C SER A 22 5.89 -28.61 12.76
N PRO A 23 5.58 -28.36 11.48
CA PRO A 23 6.56 -28.54 10.42
C PRO A 23 7.81 -27.72 10.78
N ARG A 24 8.98 -28.38 10.75
CA ARG A 24 10.27 -27.69 10.96
C ARG A 24 10.58 -26.92 9.69
N PHE A 25 10.36 -25.62 9.69
CA PHE A 25 10.82 -24.75 8.62
C PHE A 25 12.35 -24.65 8.72
N GLN A 26 13.04 -24.94 7.61
CA GLN A 26 14.50 -24.87 7.56
C GLN A 26 14.98 -23.47 7.19
N THR A 27 14.15 -22.71 6.48
CA THR A 27 14.49 -21.37 5.98
C THR A 27 13.31 -20.39 6.14
N ALA A 28 13.62 -19.10 6.09
CA ALA A 28 12.60 -18.05 5.99
C ALA A 28 11.70 -18.24 4.75
N ALA A 29 12.25 -18.74 3.64
CA ALA A 29 11.51 -18.99 2.41
C ALA A 29 10.49 -20.14 2.55
N ASP A 30 10.76 -21.15 3.37
CA ASP A 30 9.80 -22.22 3.67
C ASP A 30 8.66 -21.69 4.53
N LEU A 31 8.99 -20.89 5.55
CA LEU A 31 8.01 -20.25 6.42
C LEU A 31 7.10 -19.29 5.63
N ALA A 32 7.67 -18.55 4.69
CA ALA A 32 6.95 -17.58 3.84
C ALA A 32 5.85 -18.20 2.99
N LYS A 33 5.93 -19.52 2.70
CA LYS A 33 4.95 -20.27 1.90
C LYS A 33 3.86 -20.93 2.72
N TYR A 34 4.01 -20.98 4.04
CA TYR A 34 3.12 -21.73 4.90
C TYR A 34 1.75 -21.07 5.05
N LEU A 35 0.68 -21.83 4.76
CA LEU A 35 -0.74 -21.39 4.86
C LEU A 35 -1.59 -22.34 5.74
N GLY A 36 -0.96 -23.10 6.64
CA GLY A 36 -1.71 -23.97 7.57
C GLY A 36 -2.66 -23.17 8.48
N ALA A 37 -3.72 -23.83 8.95
CA ALA A 37 -4.73 -23.21 9.81
C ALA A 37 -4.15 -22.65 11.12
N ASP A 38 -3.00 -23.13 11.56
CA ASP A 38 -2.29 -22.67 12.75
C ASP A 38 -1.22 -21.60 12.47
N ARG A 39 -1.20 -21.01 11.27
CA ARG A 39 -0.19 -20.03 10.84
C ARG A 39 0.01 -18.89 11.84
N GLU A 40 -1.07 -18.21 12.27
CA GLU A 40 -0.96 -17.08 13.21
C GLU A 40 -0.31 -17.51 14.52
N ARG A 41 -0.75 -18.63 15.10
CA ARG A 41 -0.18 -19.19 16.34
C ARG A 41 1.29 -19.53 16.17
N LEU A 42 1.65 -20.22 15.08
CA LEU A 42 3.02 -20.62 14.76
C LEU A 42 3.93 -19.41 14.60
N LEU A 43 3.49 -18.40 13.83
CA LEU A 43 4.23 -17.16 13.63
C LEU A 43 4.43 -16.41 14.95
N TYR A 44 3.38 -16.32 15.78
CA TYR A 44 3.48 -15.62 17.06
C TYR A 44 4.40 -16.34 18.06
N GLU A 45 4.33 -17.66 18.16
CA GLU A 45 5.23 -18.43 19.02
C GLU A 45 6.70 -18.29 18.59
N GLY A 46 6.96 -18.26 17.27
CA GLY A 46 8.28 -17.98 16.73
C GLY A 46 8.73 -16.54 16.97
N ALA A 47 7.87 -15.58 16.70
CA ALA A 47 8.14 -14.16 16.91
C ALA A 47 8.46 -13.82 18.38
N LYS A 48 7.80 -14.46 19.35
CA LYS A 48 8.16 -14.31 20.76
C LYS A 48 9.58 -14.76 21.09
N LYS A 49 10.08 -15.79 20.40
CA LYS A 49 11.47 -16.24 20.56
C LYS A 49 12.46 -15.29 19.89
N GLU A 50 12.06 -14.68 18.76
CA GLU A 50 12.81 -13.64 18.07
C GLU A 50 12.77 -12.31 18.83
N ALA A 51 11.74 -12.09 19.66
CA ALA A 51 11.51 -10.98 20.58
C ALA A 51 11.35 -9.59 19.91
N LYS A 52 11.75 -9.42 18.66
CA LYS A 52 11.73 -8.13 17.97
C LYS A 52 11.51 -8.26 16.47
N LEU A 53 11.20 -7.11 15.86
CA LEU A 53 11.09 -6.88 14.43
C LEU A 53 11.72 -5.53 14.09
N VAL A 54 12.61 -5.46 13.12
CA VAL A 54 13.14 -4.21 12.57
C VAL A 54 12.33 -3.82 11.34
N TRP A 55 11.59 -2.72 11.44
CA TRP A 55 10.69 -2.25 10.41
C TRP A 55 11.15 -0.94 9.78
N TYR A 56 11.50 -0.95 8.50
CA TYR A 56 11.76 0.28 7.75
C TYR A 56 10.48 0.78 7.10
N THR A 57 10.16 2.07 7.28
CA THR A 57 8.88 2.62 6.81
C THR A 57 8.97 4.07 6.37
N SER A 58 8.16 4.41 5.36
CA SER A 58 7.92 5.79 4.94
C SER A 58 6.69 6.43 5.61
N LEU A 59 5.91 5.66 6.34
CA LEU A 59 4.69 6.11 7.02
C LEU A 59 4.96 7.14 8.12
N THR A 60 4.13 8.16 8.18
CA THR A 60 4.16 9.13 9.28
C THR A 60 3.57 8.55 10.57
N PRO A 61 2.41 7.86 10.57
CA PRO A 61 1.81 7.30 11.78
C PRO A 61 2.42 5.93 12.18
N TYR A 62 3.73 5.75 11.96
CA TYR A 62 4.39 4.46 12.22
C TYR A 62 4.35 4.03 13.70
N LYS A 63 4.35 5.01 14.64
CA LYS A 63 4.32 4.72 16.08
C LYS A 63 2.98 4.11 16.51
N GLU A 64 1.88 4.62 15.95
CA GLU A 64 0.53 4.12 16.21
C GLU A 64 0.37 2.70 15.68
N ILE A 65 0.95 2.41 14.53
CA ILE A 65 0.93 1.08 13.90
C ILE A 65 1.76 0.09 14.72
N ALA A 66 3.00 0.46 15.08
CA ALA A 66 3.85 -0.36 15.93
C ALA A 66 3.18 -0.70 17.26
N LYS A 67 2.62 0.31 17.94
CA LYS A 67 1.89 0.15 19.21
C LYS A 67 0.67 -0.79 19.07
N ALA A 68 -0.08 -0.69 17.96
CA ALA A 68 -1.23 -1.56 17.73
C ALA A 68 -0.79 -3.03 17.57
N PHE A 69 0.28 -3.27 16.81
CA PHE A 69 0.86 -4.61 16.66
C PHE A 69 1.39 -5.17 17.99
N GLU A 70 2.17 -4.41 18.74
CA GLU A 70 2.72 -4.82 20.05
C GLU A 70 1.61 -5.11 21.08
N SER A 71 0.52 -4.35 21.03
CA SER A 71 -0.67 -4.59 21.87
C SER A 71 -1.39 -5.90 21.51
N ARG A 72 -1.41 -6.26 20.21
CA ARG A 72 -2.02 -7.51 19.71
C ARG A 72 -1.13 -8.72 19.98
N TYR A 73 0.20 -8.54 19.93
CA TYR A 73 1.19 -9.61 20.07
C TYR A 73 2.24 -9.28 21.15
N PRO A 74 1.84 -9.32 22.45
CA PRO A 74 2.76 -9.04 23.56
C PRO A 74 4.01 -9.93 23.52
N GLY A 75 5.16 -9.33 23.81
CA GLY A 75 6.47 -10.01 23.79
C GLY A 75 7.19 -9.93 22.43
N VAL A 76 6.63 -9.21 21.45
CA VAL A 76 7.30 -8.87 20.18
C VAL A 76 7.40 -7.37 20.09
N THR A 77 8.60 -6.79 20.09
CA THR A 77 8.83 -5.35 20.00
C THR A 77 9.09 -4.94 18.54
N VAL A 78 8.49 -3.86 18.09
CA VAL A 78 8.77 -3.28 16.78
C VAL A 78 9.81 -2.17 16.90
N GLU A 79 10.93 -2.29 16.20
CA GLU A 79 11.99 -1.28 16.09
C GLU A 79 11.81 -0.52 14.75
N PRO A 80 11.04 0.58 14.71
CA PRO A 80 10.78 1.26 13.45
C PRO A 80 11.92 2.22 13.10
N TYR A 81 12.31 2.24 11.83
CA TYR A 81 13.16 3.28 11.25
C TYR A 81 12.39 4.00 10.14
N ARG A 82 12.07 5.27 10.35
CA ARG A 82 11.29 6.08 9.40
C ARG A 82 12.20 6.99 8.59
N ALA A 83 12.07 6.90 7.24
CA ALA A 83 12.71 7.83 6.31
C ALA A 83 11.86 7.98 5.02
N PRO A 84 12.13 8.96 4.15
CA PRO A 84 11.56 9.01 2.80
C PRO A 84 11.84 7.74 2.00
N ALA A 85 10.92 7.38 1.09
CA ALA A 85 10.97 6.13 0.33
C ALA A 85 12.30 5.89 -0.39
N THR A 86 12.83 6.90 -1.08
CA THR A 86 14.12 6.84 -1.79
C THR A 86 15.29 6.57 -0.85
N ASN A 87 15.27 7.19 0.34
CA ASN A 87 16.33 7.01 1.33
C ASN A 87 16.31 5.60 1.92
N LEU A 88 15.11 5.02 2.13
CA LEU A 88 14.96 3.63 2.59
C LEU A 88 15.55 2.65 1.57
N ALA A 89 15.21 2.78 0.30
CA ALA A 89 15.75 1.91 -0.75
C ALA A 89 17.27 2.03 -0.85
N THR A 90 17.80 3.25 -0.88
CA THR A 90 19.27 3.52 -0.92
C THR A 90 19.96 2.90 0.29
N ARG A 91 19.38 3.04 1.47
CA ARG A 91 19.93 2.46 2.71
C ARG A 91 20.00 0.94 2.64
N ILE A 92 18.90 0.28 2.25
CA ILE A 92 18.84 -1.19 2.14
C ILE A 92 19.86 -1.69 1.09
N LEU A 93 20.00 -1.00 -0.05
CA LEU A 93 21.01 -1.32 -1.05
C LEU A 93 22.44 -1.21 -0.49
N GLY A 94 22.72 -0.13 0.25
CA GLY A 94 24.04 0.06 0.90
C GLY A 94 24.30 -1.00 1.99
N GLU A 95 23.30 -1.33 2.81
CA GLU A 95 23.39 -2.40 3.79
C GLU A 95 23.67 -3.76 3.12
N ALA A 96 22.99 -4.07 2.02
CA ALA A 96 23.19 -5.30 1.24
C ALA A 96 24.61 -5.37 0.63
N GLN A 97 25.11 -4.26 0.05
CA GLN A 97 26.49 -4.17 -0.45
C GLN A 97 27.53 -4.40 0.65
N ALA A 98 27.26 -3.89 1.86
CA ALA A 98 28.09 -4.10 3.03
C ALA A 98 27.88 -5.46 3.73
N ARG A 99 26.95 -6.31 3.20
CA ARG A 99 26.51 -7.58 3.82
C ARG A 99 25.99 -7.40 5.24
N ARG A 100 25.39 -6.25 5.53
CA ARG A 100 24.73 -5.92 6.80
C ARG A 100 23.23 -5.85 6.56
N TYR A 101 22.54 -6.90 6.95
CA TYR A 101 21.09 -7.03 6.77
C TYR A 101 20.42 -6.69 8.10
N ILE A 102 19.89 -5.45 8.21
CA ILE A 102 19.37 -4.91 9.46
C ILE A 102 17.84 -5.00 9.50
N ALA A 103 17.17 -4.58 8.44
CA ALA A 103 15.72 -4.57 8.39
C ALA A 103 15.15 -5.96 8.07
N ASP A 104 14.01 -6.28 8.68
CA ASP A 104 13.24 -7.49 8.43
C ASP A 104 12.13 -7.24 7.41
N THR A 105 11.45 -6.11 7.55
CA THR A 105 10.35 -5.69 6.68
C THR A 105 10.51 -4.25 6.24
N ILE A 106 9.92 -3.95 5.10
CA ILE A 106 9.81 -2.59 4.60
C ILE A 106 8.35 -2.27 4.23
N GLU A 107 7.90 -1.07 4.59
CA GLU A 107 6.71 -0.43 4.07
C GLU A 107 7.12 0.86 3.36
N THR A 108 6.77 0.99 2.09
CA THR A 108 7.11 2.19 1.32
C THR A 108 6.32 2.27 0.01
N THR A 109 6.63 3.26 -0.84
CA THR A 109 6.03 3.39 -2.18
C THR A 109 6.47 2.26 -3.10
N GLN A 110 5.61 1.91 -4.05
CA GLN A 110 5.84 0.83 -4.99
C GLN A 110 7.12 1.01 -5.82
N GLY A 111 7.46 2.25 -6.22
CA GLY A 111 8.70 2.52 -6.97
C GLY A 111 9.97 2.12 -6.21
N ALA A 112 10.02 2.38 -4.90
CA ALA A 112 11.14 1.94 -4.05
C ALA A 112 11.19 0.42 -3.90
N LEU A 113 10.02 -0.26 -3.78
CA LEU A 113 9.95 -1.72 -3.72
C LEU A 113 10.37 -2.38 -5.02
N MET A 114 10.01 -1.81 -6.18
CA MET A 114 10.48 -2.31 -7.48
C MET A 114 12.01 -2.32 -7.56
N LEU A 115 12.67 -1.25 -7.11
CA LEU A 115 14.13 -1.19 -7.06
C LEU A 115 14.73 -2.31 -6.19
N LEU A 116 14.14 -2.57 -5.04
CA LEU A 116 14.58 -3.66 -4.15
C LEU A 116 14.30 -5.05 -4.74
N ARG A 117 13.13 -5.23 -5.39
CA ARG A 117 12.78 -6.46 -6.11
C ARG A 117 13.78 -6.76 -7.22
N ASP A 118 14.07 -5.77 -8.08
CA ASP A 118 14.98 -5.92 -9.22
C ASP A 118 16.41 -6.24 -8.76
N ASN A 119 16.78 -5.82 -7.55
CA ASN A 119 18.03 -6.19 -6.87
C ASN A 119 17.95 -7.48 -6.03
N LYS A 120 16.84 -8.26 -6.12
CA LYS A 120 16.63 -9.53 -5.42
C LYS A 120 16.68 -9.43 -3.88
N LEU A 121 16.27 -8.29 -3.34
CA LEU A 121 16.28 -8.01 -1.90
C LEU A 121 14.91 -8.22 -1.24
N LEU A 122 13.88 -8.60 -2.00
CA LEU A 122 12.56 -8.94 -1.49
C LEU A 122 12.37 -10.46 -1.45
N LEU A 123 11.92 -10.97 -0.31
CA LEU A 123 11.56 -12.39 -0.12
C LEU A 123 10.12 -12.60 -0.61
N PRO A 124 9.89 -13.49 -1.61
CA PRO A 124 8.55 -13.86 -2.00
C PRO A 124 7.80 -14.56 -0.85
N TYR A 125 6.58 -14.12 -0.59
CA TYR A 125 5.76 -14.67 0.49
C TYR A 125 4.31 -14.88 0.05
N THR A 126 3.54 -15.56 0.89
CA THR A 126 2.08 -15.62 0.82
C THR A 126 1.46 -15.29 2.17
N SER A 127 0.17 -14.94 2.16
CA SER A 127 -0.63 -14.67 3.35
C SER A 127 -2.07 -15.14 3.13
N PRO A 128 -2.76 -15.64 4.17
CA PRO A 128 -4.17 -16.01 4.07
C PRO A 128 -5.09 -14.84 3.71
N HIS A 129 -4.60 -13.60 3.89
CA HIS A 129 -5.36 -12.39 3.61
C HIS A 129 -5.30 -11.94 2.15
N LEU A 130 -4.35 -12.44 1.34
CA LEU A 130 -4.13 -11.99 -0.04
C LEU A 130 -5.24 -12.41 -1.01
N GLY A 131 -6.07 -13.38 -0.63
CA GLY A 131 -7.26 -13.76 -1.40
C GLY A 131 -8.29 -12.64 -1.53
N ASP A 132 -8.38 -11.76 -0.54
CA ASP A 132 -9.33 -10.62 -0.50
C ASP A 132 -8.82 -9.40 -1.28
N TYR A 133 -7.58 -9.43 -1.77
CA TYR A 133 -6.91 -8.31 -2.43
C TYR A 133 -7.10 -8.38 -3.95
N PRO A 134 -7.46 -7.26 -4.63
CA PRO A 134 -7.51 -7.23 -6.09
C PRO A 134 -6.11 -7.47 -6.67
N GLU A 135 -6.08 -8.03 -7.89
CA GLU A 135 -4.82 -8.39 -8.54
C GLU A 135 -3.84 -7.21 -8.68
N GLY A 136 -4.35 -6.02 -8.95
CA GLY A 136 -3.53 -4.81 -9.07
C GLY A 136 -2.83 -4.36 -7.80
N SER A 137 -3.26 -4.82 -6.63
CA SER A 137 -2.69 -4.46 -5.34
C SER A 137 -1.65 -5.45 -4.81
N LYS A 138 -1.24 -6.41 -5.62
CA LYS A 138 -0.26 -7.45 -5.27
C LYS A 138 0.85 -7.49 -6.32
N GLU A 139 2.09 -7.40 -5.89
CA GLU A 139 3.25 -7.59 -6.78
C GLU A 139 3.58 -9.08 -6.86
N LYS A 140 3.30 -9.68 -8.02
CA LYS A 140 3.44 -11.13 -8.23
C LYS A 140 4.89 -11.59 -8.23
N ALA A 141 5.11 -12.75 -7.64
CA ALA A 141 6.37 -13.50 -7.67
C ALA A 141 6.14 -14.90 -8.25
N PRO A 142 7.19 -15.62 -8.67
CA PRO A 142 7.08 -17.01 -9.13
C PRO A 142 6.44 -17.94 -8.10
N GLY A 143 5.78 -19.00 -8.58
CA GLY A 143 5.20 -20.03 -7.71
C GLY A 143 3.93 -19.63 -6.97
N GLY A 144 3.18 -18.63 -7.46
CA GLY A 144 1.96 -18.16 -6.82
C GLY A 144 2.19 -17.32 -5.55
N LEU A 145 3.41 -16.84 -5.35
CA LEU A 145 3.81 -15.97 -4.26
C LEU A 145 3.72 -14.50 -4.67
N PHE A 146 4.02 -13.60 -3.72
CA PHE A 146 4.03 -12.16 -3.92
C PHE A 146 5.27 -11.53 -3.31
N PHE A 147 5.87 -10.54 -3.99
CA PHE A 147 6.97 -9.76 -3.46
C PHE A 147 6.50 -8.68 -2.49
N ALA A 148 5.31 -8.12 -2.76
CA ALA A 148 4.72 -7.07 -1.95
C ALA A 148 3.20 -7.07 -2.07
N ALA A 149 2.52 -6.48 -1.08
CA ALA A 149 1.09 -6.23 -1.08
C ALA A 149 0.80 -4.81 -0.60
N VAL A 150 -0.20 -4.18 -1.20
CA VAL A 150 -0.68 -2.85 -0.80
C VAL A 150 -1.27 -2.91 0.60
N ASP A 151 -0.73 -2.13 1.51
CA ASP A 151 -1.23 -1.99 2.88
C ASP A 151 -2.14 -0.77 3.07
N ARG A 152 -1.95 0.28 2.26
CA ARG A 152 -2.74 1.49 2.28
C ARG A 152 -2.91 2.11 0.90
N GLU A 153 -4.00 2.86 0.74
CA GLU A 153 -4.32 3.56 -0.50
C GLU A 153 -4.63 5.03 -0.23
N SER A 154 -4.27 5.89 -1.19
CA SER A 154 -4.76 7.25 -1.30
C SER A 154 -5.33 7.45 -2.70
N TYR A 155 -6.43 8.19 -2.81
CA TYR A 155 -7.20 8.29 -4.02
C TYR A 155 -7.16 9.72 -4.57
N PRO A 156 -6.28 10.01 -5.55
CA PRO A 156 -6.34 11.27 -6.28
C PRO A 156 -7.59 11.32 -7.18
N GLY A 157 -8.22 12.47 -7.19
CA GLY A 157 -9.45 12.67 -7.96
C GLY A 157 -9.82 14.15 -8.05
N ILE A 158 -11.08 14.42 -8.38
CA ILE A 158 -11.60 15.77 -8.61
C ILE A 158 -12.02 16.38 -7.26
N GLY A 159 -11.25 17.36 -6.78
CA GLY A 159 -11.57 18.18 -5.62
C GLY A 159 -11.94 19.59 -6.05
N TYR A 160 -12.99 20.16 -5.46
CA TYR A 160 -13.43 21.50 -5.81
C TYR A 160 -14.00 22.25 -4.60
N ASN A 161 -13.97 23.59 -4.68
CA ASN A 161 -14.62 24.46 -3.72
C ASN A 161 -16.07 24.69 -4.14
N THR A 162 -17.02 24.35 -3.27
CA THR A 162 -18.46 24.40 -3.55
C THR A 162 -19.01 25.84 -3.64
N ASN A 163 -18.28 26.85 -3.12
CA ASN A 163 -18.62 28.25 -3.30
C ASN A 163 -18.07 28.82 -4.62
N ALA A 164 -17.01 28.24 -5.19
CA ALA A 164 -16.37 28.72 -6.40
C ALA A 164 -16.88 28.02 -7.68
N ILE A 165 -17.36 26.79 -7.57
CA ILE A 165 -17.90 25.99 -8.69
C ILE A 165 -19.39 25.75 -8.44
N ARG A 166 -20.23 26.21 -9.36
CA ARG A 166 -21.68 25.97 -9.33
C ARG A 166 -21.96 24.48 -9.52
N GLU A 167 -23.02 23.98 -8.91
CA GLU A 167 -23.40 22.55 -8.98
C GLU A 167 -23.57 22.06 -10.43
N SER A 168 -24.14 22.91 -11.32
CA SER A 168 -24.27 22.60 -12.75
C SER A 168 -22.94 22.45 -13.50
N ASP A 169 -21.87 23.07 -12.99
CA ASP A 169 -20.56 23.11 -13.61
C ASP A 169 -19.58 22.07 -13.04
N VAL A 170 -19.98 21.32 -12.00
CA VAL A 170 -19.15 20.31 -11.34
C VAL A 170 -18.71 19.24 -12.33
N ALA A 171 -17.39 19.02 -12.42
CA ALA A 171 -16.83 17.91 -13.18
C ALA A 171 -17.04 16.59 -12.42
N LYS A 172 -17.68 15.61 -13.06
CA LYS A 172 -17.93 14.26 -12.51
C LYS A 172 -17.10 13.19 -13.21
N SER A 173 -16.43 13.57 -14.30
CA SER A 173 -15.59 12.71 -15.13
C SER A 173 -14.42 13.52 -15.70
N PHE A 174 -13.46 12.86 -16.34
CA PHE A 174 -12.42 13.57 -17.07
C PHE A 174 -12.98 14.38 -18.25
N ASP A 175 -14.03 13.89 -18.93
CA ASP A 175 -14.65 14.64 -20.05
C ASP A 175 -15.21 15.99 -19.58
N ASP A 176 -15.73 16.06 -18.37
CA ASP A 176 -16.29 17.29 -17.82
C ASP A 176 -15.23 18.38 -17.58
N LEU A 177 -13.93 18.00 -17.44
CA LEU A 177 -12.84 18.96 -17.33
C LEU A 177 -12.73 19.86 -18.58
N LEU A 178 -13.30 19.44 -19.72
CA LEU A 178 -13.30 20.21 -20.96
C LEU A 178 -14.45 21.24 -21.03
N ARG A 179 -15.29 21.34 -20.01
CA ARG A 179 -16.41 22.32 -20.01
C ARG A 179 -15.87 23.76 -20.08
N PRO A 180 -16.41 24.62 -20.93
CA PRO A 180 -15.98 26.03 -21.05
C PRO A 180 -16.04 26.80 -19.73
N ALA A 181 -17.01 26.47 -18.86
CA ALA A 181 -17.17 27.08 -17.54
C ALA A 181 -15.99 26.82 -16.57
N LEU A 182 -15.16 25.82 -16.86
CA LEU A 182 -13.97 25.44 -16.03
C LEU A 182 -12.67 26.03 -16.59
N LYS A 183 -12.68 26.66 -17.75
CA LYS A 183 -11.49 27.26 -18.36
C LYS A 183 -10.85 28.28 -17.41
N GLY A 184 -9.56 28.14 -17.15
CA GLY A 184 -8.78 28.97 -16.23
C GLY A 184 -9.04 28.77 -14.74
N LYS A 185 -9.93 27.81 -14.38
CA LYS A 185 -10.29 27.52 -12.98
C LYS A 185 -9.63 26.24 -12.43
N ILE A 186 -8.84 25.55 -13.25
CA ILE A 186 -8.27 24.26 -12.92
C ILE A 186 -6.82 24.43 -12.45
N GLY A 187 -6.50 23.93 -11.27
CA GLY A 187 -5.15 23.75 -10.79
C GLY A 187 -4.71 22.29 -10.84
N ILE A 188 -3.42 22.02 -11.00
CA ILE A 188 -2.84 20.66 -10.95
C ILE A 188 -1.54 20.67 -10.16
N SER A 189 -1.29 19.60 -9.41
CA SER A 189 0.01 19.38 -8.76
C SER A 189 1.08 19.03 -9.79
N GLY A 190 2.22 19.70 -9.74
CA GLY A 190 3.42 19.37 -10.54
C GLY A 190 4.23 18.19 -10.01
N GLU A 191 3.82 17.60 -8.89
CA GLU A 191 4.48 16.47 -8.24
C GLU A 191 4.01 15.11 -8.81
N GLU A 192 4.54 14.02 -8.27
CA GLU A 192 4.26 12.66 -8.75
C GLU A 192 2.76 12.34 -8.89
N ILE A 193 1.91 12.91 -8.02
CA ILE A 193 0.46 12.71 -8.08
C ILE A 193 -0.15 13.28 -9.37
N GLY A 194 0.37 14.40 -9.86
CA GLY A 194 -0.03 14.97 -11.16
C GLY A 194 0.30 14.01 -12.30
N ASN A 195 1.53 13.46 -12.31
CA ASN A 195 1.96 12.49 -13.30
C ASN A 195 1.03 11.26 -13.34
N ARG A 196 0.66 10.72 -12.16
CA ARG A 196 -0.25 9.56 -12.06
C ARG A 196 -1.62 9.84 -12.65
N VAL A 197 -2.17 11.03 -12.42
CA VAL A 197 -3.49 11.39 -12.97
C VAL A 197 -3.40 11.60 -14.49
N ILE A 198 -2.32 12.19 -15.02
CA ILE A 198 -2.06 12.23 -16.47
C ILE A 198 -2.03 10.82 -17.06
N GLY A 199 -1.38 9.86 -16.39
CA GLY A 199 -1.39 8.46 -16.78
C GLY A 199 -2.80 7.86 -16.84
N ALA A 200 -3.67 8.15 -15.86
CA ALA A 200 -5.06 7.68 -15.86
C ALA A 200 -5.88 8.30 -16.99
N ILE A 201 -5.68 9.59 -17.29
CA ILE A 201 -6.31 10.27 -18.42
C ILE A 201 -5.86 9.65 -19.74
N LEU A 202 -4.56 9.47 -19.94
CA LEU A 202 -4.03 8.80 -21.14
C LEU A 202 -4.62 7.39 -21.32
N LYS A 203 -4.70 6.62 -20.25
CA LYS A 203 -5.21 5.25 -20.28
C LYS A 203 -6.70 5.19 -20.66
N THR A 204 -7.49 6.19 -20.25
CA THR A 204 -8.96 6.19 -20.45
C THR A 204 -9.41 6.99 -21.65
N LYS A 205 -8.72 8.07 -21.98
CA LYS A 205 -9.14 9.07 -22.99
C LYS A 205 -8.14 9.23 -24.15
N GLY A 206 -6.89 8.80 -23.97
CA GLY A 206 -5.84 8.87 -24.98
C GLY A 206 -5.27 10.27 -25.23
N GLU A 207 -4.32 10.37 -26.15
CA GLU A 207 -3.55 11.61 -26.43
C GLU A 207 -4.41 12.73 -27.05
N GLY A 208 -5.43 12.38 -27.83
CA GLY A 208 -6.34 13.37 -28.40
C GLY A 208 -7.11 14.16 -27.35
N PHE A 209 -7.39 13.54 -26.21
CA PHE A 209 -8.01 14.21 -25.07
C PHE A 209 -7.03 15.18 -24.41
N ILE A 210 -5.78 14.77 -24.21
CA ILE A 210 -4.71 15.59 -23.62
C ILE A 210 -4.55 16.92 -24.40
N LYS A 211 -4.55 16.87 -25.74
CA LYS A 211 -4.46 18.07 -26.57
C LYS A 211 -5.64 19.04 -26.34
N ARG A 212 -6.84 18.50 -26.13
CA ARG A 212 -8.04 19.33 -25.79
C ARG A 212 -7.94 19.88 -24.37
N LEU A 213 -7.43 19.10 -23.43
CA LEU A 213 -7.25 19.51 -22.04
C LEU A 213 -6.27 20.68 -21.91
N ALA A 214 -5.23 20.74 -22.74
CA ALA A 214 -4.30 21.88 -22.81
C ALA A 214 -4.99 23.22 -23.09
N ALA A 215 -6.15 23.22 -23.78
CA ALA A 215 -6.93 24.44 -24.07
C ALA A 215 -7.72 24.98 -22.85
N GLN A 216 -7.73 24.26 -21.72
CA GLN A 216 -8.42 24.66 -20.49
C GLN A 216 -7.65 25.66 -19.62
N ASP A 217 -6.46 26.09 -20.04
CA ASP A 217 -5.66 27.06 -19.29
C ASP A 217 -5.39 26.62 -17.85
N ILE A 218 -4.85 25.40 -17.71
CA ILE A 218 -4.58 24.76 -16.42
C ILE A 218 -3.34 25.37 -15.78
N LYS A 219 -3.45 25.77 -14.51
CA LYS A 219 -2.30 26.26 -13.74
C LYS A 219 -1.63 25.13 -12.97
N MET A 220 -0.31 24.96 -13.19
CA MET A 220 0.50 24.02 -12.44
C MET A 220 1.05 24.66 -11.17
N TYR A 221 0.97 23.93 -10.06
CA TYR A 221 1.53 24.32 -8.78
C TYR A 221 2.63 23.31 -8.38
N GLY A 222 3.81 23.81 -8.05
CA GLY A 222 4.92 23.02 -7.49
C GLY A 222 4.68 22.64 -6.02
N LEU A 223 3.49 22.15 -5.72
CA LEU A 223 3.04 21.80 -4.37
C LEU A 223 2.66 20.33 -4.32
N PRO A 224 2.96 19.63 -3.20
CA PRO A 224 2.39 18.32 -2.95
C PRO A 224 0.86 18.41 -2.82
N ALA A 225 0.17 17.28 -2.97
CA ALA A 225 -1.29 17.23 -2.97
C ALA A 225 -1.93 17.92 -1.75
N LEU A 226 -1.33 17.81 -0.57
CA LEU A 226 -1.83 18.46 0.64
C LEU A 226 -1.85 19.99 0.48
N GLY A 227 -0.75 20.60 0.03
CA GLY A 227 -0.68 22.05 -0.18
C GLY A 227 -1.66 22.53 -1.25
N LEU A 228 -1.83 21.79 -2.35
CA LEU A 228 -2.83 22.13 -3.36
C LEU A 228 -4.27 22.00 -2.83
N ASN A 229 -4.55 20.99 -2.00
CA ASN A 229 -5.86 20.84 -1.35
C ASN A 229 -6.18 22.02 -0.43
N GLU A 230 -5.20 22.60 0.25
CA GLU A 230 -5.40 23.82 1.06
C GLU A 230 -5.79 25.03 0.20
N LEU A 231 -5.22 25.15 -1.02
CA LEU A 231 -5.65 26.19 -1.99
C LEU A 231 -7.07 25.96 -2.51
N VAL A 232 -7.51 24.70 -2.60
CA VAL A 232 -8.93 24.40 -2.92
C VAL A 232 -9.83 24.75 -1.73
N VAL A 233 -9.41 24.46 -0.52
CA VAL A 233 -10.16 24.82 0.71
C VAL A 233 -10.34 26.33 0.84
N SER A 234 -9.29 27.11 0.57
CA SER A 234 -9.37 28.59 0.60
C SER A 234 -10.17 29.19 -0.57
N GLY A 235 -10.40 28.43 -1.64
CA GLY A 235 -11.03 28.89 -2.88
C GLY A 235 -10.07 29.59 -3.86
N GLU A 236 -8.77 29.66 -3.57
CA GLU A 236 -7.76 30.20 -4.51
C GLU A 236 -7.67 29.33 -5.77
N VAL A 237 -7.79 28.02 -5.61
CA VAL A 237 -7.94 27.06 -6.71
C VAL A 237 -9.38 26.54 -6.70
N PRO A 238 -10.23 26.96 -7.65
CA PRO A 238 -11.63 26.54 -7.68
C PRO A 238 -11.82 25.02 -7.82
N LEU A 239 -10.97 24.36 -8.65
CA LEU A 239 -11.03 22.94 -8.92
C LEU A 239 -9.63 22.38 -9.19
N THR A 240 -9.38 21.16 -8.71
CA THR A 240 -8.23 20.34 -9.12
C THR A 240 -8.68 18.91 -9.40
N PHE A 241 -7.99 18.21 -10.29
CA PHE A 241 -8.21 16.77 -10.49
C PHE A 241 -7.06 15.91 -9.87
N THR A 242 -6.25 16.52 -9.01
CA THR A 242 -5.20 15.84 -8.21
C THR A 242 -5.45 15.92 -6.71
N ALA A 243 -6.70 16.22 -6.29
CA ALA A 243 -7.08 16.24 -4.89
C ALA A 243 -7.07 14.82 -4.29
N VAL A 244 -6.51 14.67 -3.09
CA VAL A 244 -6.60 13.42 -2.33
C VAL A 244 -7.89 13.41 -1.52
N ASP A 245 -8.69 12.35 -1.69
CA ASP A 245 -10.04 12.23 -1.11
C ASP A 245 -10.06 12.38 0.41
N SER A 246 -9.14 11.72 1.13
CA SER A 246 -9.08 11.79 2.60
C SER A 246 -8.85 13.21 3.12
N ASN A 247 -8.03 14.00 2.43
CA ASN A 247 -7.75 15.39 2.83
C ASN A 247 -8.97 16.28 2.61
N ILE A 248 -9.64 16.14 1.47
CA ILE A 248 -10.86 16.91 1.16
C ILE A 248 -12.01 16.51 2.10
N ARG A 249 -12.20 15.22 2.36
CA ARG A 249 -13.23 14.75 3.31
C ARG A 249 -12.98 15.27 4.73
N LEU A 250 -11.72 15.27 5.17
CA LEU A 250 -11.37 15.78 6.48
C LEU A 250 -11.64 17.29 6.58
N ALA A 251 -11.32 18.06 5.55
CA ALA A 251 -11.61 19.48 5.49
C ALA A 251 -13.14 19.74 5.49
N ALA A 252 -13.91 19.01 4.68
CA ALA A 252 -15.37 19.09 4.65
C ALA A 252 -16.01 18.75 5.99
N ALA A 253 -15.52 17.72 6.70
CA ALA A 253 -15.98 17.36 8.05
C ALA A 253 -15.72 18.45 9.09
N ARG A 254 -14.78 19.36 8.82
CA ARG A 254 -14.50 20.55 9.65
C ARG A 254 -15.28 21.81 9.18
N GLY A 255 -16.19 21.66 8.23
CA GLY A 255 -17.04 22.71 7.71
C GLY A 255 -16.48 23.50 6.52
N ALA A 256 -15.37 23.06 5.91
CA ALA A 256 -14.85 23.70 4.70
C ALA A 256 -15.81 23.46 3.49
N PRO A 257 -16.02 24.45 2.61
CA PRO A 257 -16.92 24.34 1.46
C PRO A 257 -16.24 23.59 0.30
N VAL A 258 -15.92 22.32 0.51
CA VAL A 258 -15.21 21.48 -0.47
C VAL A 258 -15.85 20.12 -0.63
N ALA A 259 -15.72 19.54 -1.83
CA ALA A 259 -16.16 18.18 -2.12
C ALA A 259 -15.15 17.45 -2.99
N TRP A 260 -15.20 16.12 -2.94
CA TRP A 260 -14.36 15.25 -3.77
C TRP A 260 -15.22 14.26 -4.55
N LEU A 261 -14.84 14.02 -5.80
CA LEU A 261 -15.48 13.06 -6.70
C LEU A 261 -14.42 12.18 -7.35
N ALA A 262 -14.75 10.90 -7.50
CA ALA A 262 -13.93 9.96 -8.25
C ALA A 262 -14.11 10.23 -9.75
N PRO A 263 -13.02 10.39 -10.53
CA PRO A 263 -13.08 10.42 -11.98
C PRO A 263 -13.32 9.03 -12.58
N ASP A 264 -13.32 8.92 -13.92
CA ASP A 264 -13.51 7.66 -14.67
C ASP A 264 -12.60 6.53 -14.23
N LEU A 265 -11.36 6.85 -13.83
CA LEU A 265 -10.35 5.94 -13.33
C LEU A 265 -9.49 6.64 -12.27
N VAL A 266 -9.44 6.10 -11.07
CA VAL A 266 -8.62 6.62 -9.98
C VAL A 266 -7.26 5.93 -9.99
N PRO A 267 -6.16 6.65 -10.28
CA PRO A 267 -4.82 6.09 -10.15
C PRO A 267 -4.45 6.03 -8.67
N VAL A 268 -4.39 4.84 -8.11
CA VAL A 268 -4.10 4.65 -6.68
C VAL A 268 -2.68 5.11 -6.37
N ASN A 269 -2.53 5.96 -5.37
CA ASN A 269 -1.24 6.20 -4.73
C ASN A 269 -1.13 5.29 -3.51
N SER A 270 -0.43 4.17 -3.69
CA SER A 270 -0.35 3.10 -2.69
C SER A 270 0.97 3.12 -1.93
N GLY A 271 0.89 2.71 -0.65
CA GLY A 271 2.01 2.09 0.04
C GLY A 271 1.87 0.58 0.00
N SER A 272 2.98 -0.09 0.11
CA SER A 272 3.02 -1.56 0.10
C SER A 272 4.05 -2.08 1.09
N VAL A 273 3.78 -3.28 1.60
CA VAL A 273 4.66 -3.98 2.53
C VAL A 273 5.35 -5.15 1.87
N ALA A 274 6.60 -5.39 2.26
CA ALA A 274 7.41 -6.51 1.79
C ALA A 274 8.30 -7.05 2.90
N VAL A 275 8.69 -8.32 2.77
CA VAL A 275 9.71 -8.97 3.61
C VAL A 275 11.05 -8.90 2.90
N LEU A 276 12.13 -8.62 3.64
CA LEU A 276 13.48 -8.60 3.08
C LEU A 276 14.08 -10.02 3.04
N THR A 277 14.84 -10.31 1.98
CA THR A 277 15.38 -11.65 1.70
C THR A 277 16.26 -12.21 2.84
N HIS A 278 16.96 -11.32 3.55
CA HIS A 278 17.90 -11.70 4.62
C HIS A 278 17.38 -11.33 6.01
N THR A 279 16.05 -11.36 6.20
CA THR A 279 15.45 -11.11 7.52
C THR A 279 16.06 -12.01 8.61
N GLN A 280 16.36 -11.41 9.76
CA GLN A 280 16.86 -12.12 10.93
C GLN A 280 15.73 -12.60 11.85
N HIS A 281 14.50 -12.06 11.68
CA HIS A 281 13.32 -12.33 12.48
C HIS A 281 12.14 -12.76 11.60
N PRO A 282 12.24 -13.92 10.89
CA PRO A 282 11.27 -14.27 9.84
C PRO A 282 9.85 -14.52 10.36
N HIS A 283 9.69 -15.02 11.60
CA HIS A 283 8.35 -15.20 12.17
C HIS A 283 7.70 -13.86 12.50
N ALA A 284 8.44 -12.95 13.13
CA ALA A 284 7.96 -11.60 13.42
C ALA A 284 7.66 -10.81 12.13
N ALA A 285 8.52 -10.96 11.12
CA ALA A 285 8.31 -10.32 9.80
C ALA A 285 7.00 -10.79 9.14
N MET A 286 6.77 -12.10 9.05
CA MET A 286 5.55 -12.65 8.46
C MET A 286 4.29 -12.30 9.28
N LEU A 287 4.39 -12.37 10.62
CA LEU A 287 3.29 -11.99 11.51
C LEU A 287 2.91 -10.52 11.35
N PHE A 288 3.91 -9.65 11.22
CA PHE A 288 3.68 -8.21 11.02
C PHE A 288 3.05 -7.91 9.67
N ILE A 289 3.50 -8.56 8.58
CA ILE A 289 2.85 -8.46 7.27
C ILE A 289 1.40 -8.92 7.35
N ASP A 290 1.14 -10.11 7.93
CA ASP A 290 -0.22 -10.65 8.08
C ASP A 290 -1.11 -9.70 8.90
N PHE A 291 -0.57 -9.04 9.93
CA PHE A 291 -1.27 -8.00 10.68
C PHE A 291 -1.61 -6.78 9.81
N LEU A 292 -0.62 -6.22 9.10
CA LEU A 292 -0.82 -4.99 8.31
C LEU A 292 -1.85 -5.16 7.19
N ILE A 293 -1.79 -6.30 6.46
CA ILE A 293 -2.73 -6.58 5.37
C ILE A 293 -3.99 -7.33 5.83
N GLY A 294 -4.04 -7.75 7.09
CA GLY A 294 -5.18 -8.41 7.71
C GLY A 294 -6.30 -7.45 8.12
N PRO A 295 -7.43 -7.99 8.62
CA PRO A 295 -8.59 -7.18 8.98
C PRO A 295 -8.30 -6.09 10.01
N GLU A 296 -7.50 -6.39 11.03
CA GLU A 296 -7.18 -5.46 12.13
C GLU A 296 -6.32 -4.29 11.66
N GLY A 297 -5.23 -4.58 10.94
CA GLY A 297 -4.35 -3.55 10.37
C GLY A 297 -5.09 -2.68 9.36
N GLN A 298 -5.87 -3.29 8.47
CA GLN A 298 -6.65 -2.56 7.48
C GLN A 298 -7.74 -1.69 8.10
N LYS A 299 -8.34 -2.12 9.23
CA LYS A 299 -9.24 -1.28 10.02
C LYS A 299 -8.51 -0.12 10.69
N LEU A 300 -7.29 -0.34 11.19
CA LEU A 300 -6.45 0.73 11.73
C LEU A 300 -6.15 1.78 10.65
N PHE A 301 -5.72 1.36 9.45
CA PHE A 301 -5.45 2.26 8.33
C PHE A 301 -6.69 3.06 7.91
N SER A 302 -7.86 2.40 7.75
CA SER A 302 -9.07 3.08 7.27
C SER A 302 -9.75 3.94 8.34
N ASP A 303 -9.98 3.41 9.52
CA ASP A 303 -10.88 4.03 10.50
C ASP A 303 -10.15 5.07 11.38
N LYS A 304 -8.85 4.86 11.65
CA LYS A 304 -8.09 5.76 12.52
C LYS A 304 -7.12 6.65 11.76
N LEU A 305 -6.50 6.14 10.69
CA LEU A 305 -5.43 6.86 9.99
C LEU A 305 -5.91 7.53 8.70
N GLY A 306 -7.16 7.30 8.29
CA GLY A 306 -7.78 7.98 7.14
C GLY A 306 -7.29 7.52 5.77
N TYR A 307 -6.62 6.37 5.67
CA TYR A 307 -6.22 5.78 4.40
C TYR A 307 -7.33 4.93 3.78
N GLY A 308 -7.27 4.75 2.48
CA GLY A 308 -8.03 3.72 1.80
C GLY A 308 -7.45 2.33 2.03
N THR A 309 -8.22 1.30 1.69
CA THR A 309 -7.83 -0.10 1.80
C THR A 309 -8.13 -0.87 0.51
N ALA A 310 -7.18 -1.69 0.07
CA ALA A 310 -7.36 -2.56 -1.09
C ALA A 310 -8.43 -3.64 -0.86
N ARG A 311 -8.64 -4.08 0.38
CA ARG A 311 -9.60 -5.15 0.74
C ARG A 311 -11.08 -4.79 0.57
N LYS A 312 -11.43 -3.50 0.60
CA LYS A 312 -12.83 -3.06 0.49
C LYS A 312 -13.11 -2.52 -0.90
N PRO A 313 -14.31 -2.74 -1.45
CA PRO A 313 -14.77 -2.02 -2.63
C PRO A 313 -14.72 -0.50 -2.38
N SER A 314 -14.21 0.26 -3.34
CA SER A 314 -14.10 1.72 -3.24
C SER A 314 -15.32 2.48 -3.77
N GLY A 315 -16.22 1.80 -4.49
CA GLY A 315 -17.33 2.44 -5.22
C GLY A 315 -16.91 3.09 -6.54
N PHE A 316 -15.63 3.02 -6.90
CA PHE A 316 -15.06 3.54 -8.16
C PHE A 316 -13.99 2.61 -8.72
N LYS A 317 -13.62 2.81 -10.00
CA LYS A 317 -12.57 2.04 -10.67
C LYS A 317 -11.20 2.48 -10.19
N ARG A 318 -10.41 1.54 -9.64
CA ARG A 318 -9.02 1.75 -9.22
C ARG A 318 -8.05 1.24 -10.27
N TRP A 319 -6.91 1.91 -10.39
CA TRP A 319 -5.79 1.48 -11.20
C TRP A 319 -4.47 1.69 -10.43
N TYR A 320 -3.63 0.67 -10.46
CA TYR A 320 -2.30 0.68 -9.83
C TYR A 320 -1.26 0.83 -10.93
N PRO A 321 -0.75 2.06 -11.14
CA PRO A 321 0.10 2.36 -12.30
C PRO A 321 1.42 1.62 -12.34
N GLU A 322 1.94 1.21 -11.20
CA GLU A 322 3.24 0.55 -11.07
C GLU A 322 3.19 -0.97 -11.25
N GLN A 323 2.00 -1.56 -11.22
CA GLN A 323 1.87 -3.01 -11.22
C GLN A 323 2.51 -3.66 -12.45
N GLY A 324 3.42 -4.61 -12.19
CA GLY A 324 4.07 -5.42 -13.21
C GLY A 324 5.16 -4.71 -14.01
N LEU A 325 5.47 -3.45 -13.68
CA LEU A 325 6.56 -2.71 -14.31
C LEU A 325 7.91 -3.05 -13.65
N THR A 326 9.00 -2.92 -14.42
CA THR A 326 10.36 -2.82 -13.87
C THR A 326 10.64 -1.40 -13.41
N THR A 327 11.69 -1.22 -12.61
CA THR A 327 12.14 0.13 -12.22
C THR A 327 12.43 1.01 -13.45
N TYR A 328 12.98 0.43 -14.50
CA TYR A 328 13.28 1.14 -15.74
C TYR A 328 11.99 1.58 -16.46
N ASP A 329 11.05 0.65 -16.70
CA ASP A 329 9.79 0.94 -17.38
C ASP A 329 8.97 1.99 -16.63
N TYR A 330 8.99 1.94 -15.30
CA TYR A 330 8.31 2.93 -14.46
C TYR A 330 8.95 4.31 -14.60
N ALA A 331 10.29 4.39 -14.59
CA ALA A 331 10.99 5.67 -14.76
C ALA A 331 10.67 6.32 -16.11
N GLU A 332 10.71 5.55 -17.22
CA GLU A 332 10.31 6.04 -18.54
C GLU A 332 8.86 6.51 -18.58
N THR A 333 7.96 5.73 -17.94
CA THR A 333 6.54 6.05 -17.86
C THR A 333 6.30 7.37 -17.14
N ILE A 334 6.91 7.57 -15.97
CA ILE A 334 6.80 8.82 -15.20
C ILE A 334 7.40 10.00 -15.95
N GLU A 335 8.54 9.82 -16.61
CA GLU A 335 9.14 10.87 -17.42
C GLU A 335 8.22 11.32 -18.56
N ARG A 336 7.59 10.36 -19.28
CA ARG A 336 6.59 10.66 -20.32
C ARG A 336 5.41 11.44 -19.76
N TRP A 337 4.84 11.01 -18.63
CA TRP A 337 3.71 11.70 -18.01
C TRP A 337 4.07 13.09 -17.52
N SER A 338 5.28 13.26 -16.97
CA SER A 338 5.79 14.56 -16.54
C SER A 338 5.94 15.54 -17.70
N LYS A 339 6.45 15.10 -18.87
CA LYS A 339 6.50 15.92 -20.08
C LYS A 339 5.12 16.38 -20.51
N ILE A 340 4.14 15.47 -20.55
CA ILE A 340 2.75 15.79 -20.91
C ILE A 340 2.14 16.77 -19.89
N LEU A 341 2.37 16.56 -18.59
CA LEU A 341 1.91 17.47 -17.55
C LEU A 341 2.41 18.91 -17.77
N LEU A 342 3.69 19.06 -18.13
CA LEU A 342 4.29 20.35 -18.45
C LEU A 342 3.69 20.98 -19.72
N GLU A 343 3.37 20.17 -20.75
CA GLU A 343 2.78 20.64 -22.01
C GLU A 343 1.35 21.17 -21.86
N ILE A 344 0.54 20.56 -20.98
CA ILE A 344 -0.87 20.95 -20.80
C ILE A 344 -1.08 22.08 -19.80
N SER A 345 -0.05 22.46 -19.07
CA SER A 345 -0.16 23.40 -17.97
C SER A 345 0.69 24.66 -18.20
N ARG A 346 0.24 25.77 -17.63
CA ARG A 346 1.05 26.98 -17.47
C ARG A 346 1.64 27.06 -16.06
N LYS A 347 2.78 27.69 -15.95
CA LYS A 347 3.41 27.96 -14.66
C LYS A 347 2.78 29.15 -13.94
#